data_872d2a9ffd002a6fd1367739a3d2f90c
#
_entry.id   872d2a9ffd002a6fd1367739a3d2f90c
#
_cell.length_a   1.000
_cell.length_b   1.000
_cell.length_c   1.000
_cell.angle_alpha   90.00
_cell.angle_beta   90.00
_cell.angle_gamma   90.00
#
_symmetry.space_group_name_H-M   'P 1'
#
loop_
_entity.id
_entity.type
_entity.pdbx_description
1 polymer ?
#
loop_
_entity_poly.entity_id
_entity_poly.type
_entity_poly.pdbx_seq_one_letter_code
_entity_poly.pdbx_strand_id
1 'polypeptide(L)'
;MLDFGNALDGDPRFKYWLTEEFINRSQYEKFVHVCEGDVVLDIGASIGPFLYTIQDRNISKVVAIEPLTAYHDTLYKNAGDLPLTLHKNAIGSKDNEDLKLEWSCHTEDVKTICFDSIIKNNNLTHIDYFKIDCEGGEYFIFTEEYIDWIKDNVKYIVGEFHLNTPEMKSSFKKMYELLKSKEFNFTIEDVHGNPISDKFEENLDDNCQFYQQIVLYIDNRKVKKLLYIAPHLSTGGLPQYLTKKIELLKDEYEIHLVEWVDVTGGRLVVTKNKVLALVPENRFYTLGEDKMELIDIINKIKPDIVHSEEIPEFYMPNEIAQKLYATDRTYKIVETSHDSSFDIEQKRFFPDKFMFVSQWQIDQYKDIDIPKVLVEYPIEYIERPDRTKALEKLGLNPNKKHVLHIGLFTSRKNQAEFFEYARMLPDIEFHSVGNQADNFKWYWEPLMNDKPDNLTWWNERTDVNNFYQSMDLFLFTSRGNANDKETMPLVIREALSYQIPQLLYNLEVYQNYFDSYDSVNYLTFDNLEENKNLILEALGEETTITPENEVFVISTYPNSESVINTTKKCIESVKSIGR
;
A
#
# COMPACT_ATOMS: atom_id res chain seq x y z
N MET A 1 -22.29 -7.13 20.44
CA MET A 1 -21.53 -7.08 21.70
C MET A 1 -21.18 -8.50 22.08
N LEU A 2 -19.91 -8.79 22.39
CA LEU A 2 -19.46 -10.13 22.78
C LEU A 2 -20.35 -10.69 23.90
N ASP A 3 -20.92 -11.87 23.65
CA ASP A 3 -21.72 -12.59 24.66
C ASP A 3 -20.77 -13.42 25.54
N PHE A 4 -20.87 -13.30 26.84
CA PHE A 4 -20.07 -14.07 27.78
C PHE A 4 -20.83 -15.28 28.34
N GLY A 5 -22.14 -15.38 28.07
CA GLY A 5 -22.99 -16.50 28.52
C GLY A 5 -22.85 -16.78 30.02
N ASN A 6 -22.98 -18.06 30.38
CA ASN A 6 -22.77 -18.54 31.73
C ASN A 6 -21.29 -18.92 32.03
N ALA A 7 -20.39 -18.68 31.08
CA ALA A 7 -18.96 -19.02 31.23
C ALA A 7 -18.26 -18.22 32.35
N LEU A 8 -18.93 -17.17 32.85
CA LEU A 8 -18.42 -16.28 33.90
C LEU A 8 -18.76 -16.71 35.33
N ASP A 9 -19.50 -17.79 35.53
CA ASP A 9 -19.96 -18.20 36.87
C ASP A 9 -18.81 -18.55 37.86
N GLY A 10 -17.56 -18.54 37.39
CA GLY A 10 -16.39 -18.87 38.19
C GLY A 10 -15.39 -17.75 38.46
N ASP A 11 -15.10 -16.86 37.51
CA ASP A 11 -14.06 -15.84 37.69
C ASP A 11 -14.35 -14.52 36.92
N PRO A 12 -14.63 -13.42 37.63
CA PRO A 12 -14.85 -12.10 36.98
C PRO A 12 -13.65 -11.59 36.19
N ARG A 13 -12.43 -12.08 36.46
CA ARG A 13 -11.20 -11.71 35.74
C ARG A 13 -11.20 -12.28 34.32
N PHE A 14 -11.89 -13.40 34.07
CA PHE A 14 -11.99 -14.02 32.74
C PHE A 14 -12.59 -13.04 31.71
N LYS A 15 -13.67 -12.32 32.07
CA LYS A 15 -14.24 -11.26 31.23
C LYS A 15 -13.23 -10.17 30.93
N TYR A 16 -12.47 -9.74 31.91
CA TYR A 16 -11.46 -8.72 31.74
C TYR A 16 -10.38 -9.20 30.76
N TRP A 17 -9.83 -10.39 30.93
CA TRP A 17 -8.80 -10.94 30.08
C TRP A 17 -9.25 -11.08 28.62
N LEU A 18 -10.41 -11.69 28.37
CA LEU A 18 -10.94 -11.83 27.01
C LEU A 18 -11.20 -10.47 26.35
N THR A 19 -11.68 -9.48 27.10
CA THR A 19 -11.88 -8.14 26.55
C THR A 19 -10.54 -7.48 26.19
N GLU A 20 -9.54 -7.59 27.05
CA GLU A 20 -8.22 -7.04 26.79
C GLU A 20 -7.53 -7.68 25.58
N GLU A 21 -7.54 -8.99 25.50
CA GLU A 21 -6.82 -9.74 24.47
C GLU A 21 -7.45 -9.59 23.08
N PHE A 22 -8.76 -9.75 22.99
CA PHE A 22 -9.46 -9.82 21.71
C PHE A 22 -10.01 -8.48 21.25
N ILE A 23 -10.44 -7.60 22.14
CA ILE A 23 -11.10 -6.34 21.77
C ILE A 23 -10.15 -5.15 21.91
N ASN A 24 -9.54 -4.94 23.09
CA ASN A 24 -8.76 -3.73 23.34
C ASN A 24 -7.37 -3.79 22.68
N ARG A 25 -6.68 -4.92 22.78
CA ARG A 25 -5.33 -5.10 22.21
C ARG A 25 -5.34 -5.72 20.83
N SER A 26 -6.44 -6.37 20.44
CA SER A 26 -6.53 -7.14 19.18
C SER A 26 -5.34 -8.09 19.00
N GLN A 27 -4.92 -8.77 20.09
CA GLN A 27 -3.68 -9.55 20.14
C GLN A 27 -3.56 -10.52 18.98
N TYR A 28 -4.65 -11.20 18.65
CA TYR A 28 -4.65 -12.20 17.58
C TYR A 28 -4.69 -11.61 16.17
N GLU A 29 -4.97 -10.32 16.00
CA GLU A 29 -4.92 -9.64 14.71
C GLU A 29 -3.96 -8.44 14.69
N LYS A 30 -2.96 -8.44 15.56
CA LYS A 30 -2.03 -7.33 15.74
C LYS A 30 -1.20 -7.02 14.47
N PHE A 31 -0.73 -8.03 13.78
CA PHE A 31 0.17 -7.90 12.63
C PHE A 31 -0.48 -8.30 11.31
N VAL A 32 -1.41 -9.25 11.34
CA VAL A 32 -2.12 -9.76 10.17
C VAL A 32 -3.59 -9.86 10.50
N HIS A 33 -4.45 -9.41 9.61
CA HIS A 33 -5.89 -9.51 9.76
C HIS A 33 -6.43 -10.70 8.96
N VAL A 34 -7.47 -11.33 9.50
CA VAL A 34 -8.28 -12.27 8.73
C VAL A 34 -8.98 -11.52 7.61
N CYS A 35 -8.90 -12.04 6.39
CA CYS A 35 -9.44 -11.41 5.19
C CYS A 35 -10.66 -12.15 4.64
N GLU A 36 -11.41 -11.48 3.76
CA GLU A 36 -12.48 -12.11 2.99
C GLU A 36 -11.97 -13.32 2.21
N GLY A 37 -12.69 -14.43 2.26
CA GLY A 37 -12.35 -15.68 1.59
C GLY A 37 -11.36 -16.57 2.33
N ASP A 38 -10.82 -16.15 3.48
CA ASP A 38 -9.86 -16.95 4.24
C ASP A 38 -10.45 -18.26 4.79
N VAL A 39 -9.58 -19.26 4.92
CA VAL A 39 -9.79 -20.50 5.68
C VAL A 39 -9.15 -20.32 7.05
N VAL A 40 -9.97 -20.35 8.10
CA VAL A 40 -9.58 -20.07 9.48
C VAL A 40 -9.61 -21.36 10.31
N LEU A 41 -8.55 -21.61 11.07
CA LEU A 41 -8.50 -22.63 12.12
C LEU A 41 -8.32 -21.95 13.48
N ASP A 42 -9.25 -22.19 14.41
CA ASP A 42 -9.23 -21.67 15.78
C ASP A 42 -9.17 -22.83 16.78
N ILE A 43 -8.01 -23.07 17.37
CA ILE A 43 -7.82 -24.11 18.37
C ILE A 43 -7.80 -23.47 19.76
N GLY A 44 -8.67 -24.00 20.65
CA GLY A 44 -8.99 -23.37 21.93
C GLY A 44 -9.92 -22.19 21.73
N ALA A 45 -11.04 -22.43 21.05
CA ALA A 45 -11.96 -21.37 20.67
C ALA A 45 -12.74 -20.76 21.85
N SER A 46 -12.74 -21.41 23.01
CA SER A 46 -13.41 -20.95 24.23
C SER A 46 -14.88 -20.58 23.97
N ILE A 47 -15.36 -19.45 24.45
CA ILE A 47 -16.70 -18.91 24.16
C ILE A 47 -16.78 -18.18 22.79
N GLY A 48 -15.80 -18.32 21.93
CA GLY A 48 -15.74 -17.72 20.58
C GLY A 48 -15.35 -16.24 20.53
N PRO A 49 -14.47 -15.71 21.39
CA PRO A 49 -14.12 -14.28 21.36
C PRO A 49 -13.38 -13.90 20.08
N PHE A 50 -12.51 -14.75 19.57
CA PHE A 50 -11.85 -14.54 18.28
C PHE A 50 -12.87 -14.58 17.12
N LEU A 51 -13.77 -15.54 17.12
CA LEU A 51 -14.83 -15.66 16.11
C LEU A 51 -15.72 -14.42 16.08
N TYR A 52 -16.01 -13.85 17.26
CA TYR A 52 -16.75 -12.60 17.37
C TYR A 52 -16.04 -11.43 16.66
N THR A 53 -14.71 -11.35 16.70
CA THR A 53 -13.97 -10.25 16.04
C THR A 53 -13.99 -10.33 14.51
N ILE A 54 -14.25 -11.52 13.96
CA ILE A 54 -14.26 -11.77 12.51
C ILE A 54 -15.65 -12.07 11.94
N GLN A 55 -16.72 -12.08 12.75
CA GLN A 55 -18.07 -12.55 12.37
C GLN A 55 -18.70 -11.78 11.22
N ASP A 56 -18.36 -10.49 11.06
CA ASP A 56 -18.92 -9.62 10.03
C ASP A 56 -18.13 -9.71 8.70
N ARG A 57 -17.15 -10.62 8.61
CA ARG A 57 -16.33 -10.83 7.42
C ARG A 57 -16.85 -12.02 6.61
N ASN A 58 -16.75 -11.93 5.30
CA ASN A 58 -17.13 -13.01 4.39
C ASN A 58 -16.04 -14.08 4.34
N ILE A 59 -15.93 -14.90 5.39
CA ILE A 59 -14.95 -15.97 5.55
C ILE A 59 -15.37 -17.22 4.76
N SER A 60 -14.42 -17.89 4.10
CA SER A 60 -14.71 -19.09 3.29
C SER A 60 -15.02 -20.31 4.15
N LYS A 61 -14.29 -20.51 5.23
CA LYS A 61 -14.45 -21.65 6.14
C LYS A 61 -13.84 -21.33 7.51
N VAL A 62 -14.52 -21.76 8.58
CA VAL A 62 -14.00 -21.73 9.95
C VAL A 62 -14.07 -23.13 10.53
N VAL A 63 -12.93 -23.62 11.05
CA VAL A 63 -12.85 -24.83 11.85
C VAL A 63 -12.42 -24.45 13.26
N ALA A 64 -13.24 -24.73 14.25
CA ALA A 64 -12.94 -24.44 15.64
C ALA A 64 -12.84 -25.74 16.47
N ILE A 65 -11.94 -25.73 17.44
CA ILE A 65 -11.73 -26.81 18.38
C ILE A 65 -11.94 -26.26 19.80
N GLU A 66 -12.94 -26.78 20.53
CA GLU A 66 -13.23 -26.39 21.89
C GLU A 66 -13.80 -27.59 22.65
N PRO A 67 -13.08 -28.15 23.63
CA PRO A 67 -13.53 -29.34 24.34
C PRO A 67 -14.68 -29.10 25.31
N LEU A 68 -14.76 -27.95 26.00
CA LEU A 68 -15.71 -27.73 27.09
C LEU A 68 -17.13 -27.46 26.57
N THR A 69 -18.05 -28.37 26.89
CA THR A 69 -19.44 -28.27 26.44
C THR A 69 -20.16 -27.04 27.00
N ALA A 70 -19.74 -26.55 28.15
CA ALA A 70 -20.29 -25.34 28.78
C ALA A 70 -20.10 -24.07 27.91
N TYR A 71 -19.13 -24.07 26.98
CA TYR A 71 -18.80 -22.91 26.14
C TYR A 71 -19.51 -22.91 24.79
N HIS A 72 -19.98 -24.07 24.30
CA HIS A 72 -20.44 -24.22 22.92
C HIS A 72 -21.63 -23.32 22.54
N ASP A 73 -22.63 -23.18 23.39
CA ASP A 73 -23.80 -22.35 23.09
C ASP A 73 -23.43 -20.87 22.95
N THR A 74 -22.51 -20.40 23.79
CA THR A 74 -22.00 -19.03 23.72
C THR A 74 -21.08 -18.84 22.53
N LEU A 75 -20.24 -19.83 22.19
CA LEU A 75 -19.38 -19.84 21.04
C LEU A 75 -20.20 -19.70 19.73
N TYR A 76 -21.27 -20.49 19.57
CA TYR A 76 -22.14 -20.38 18.39
C TYR A 76 -22.79 -18.99 18.26
N LYS A 77 -23.19 -18.37 19.38
CA LYS A 77 -23.75 -17.00 19.35
C LYS A 77 -22.70 -15.97 18.92
N ASN A 78 -21.49 -16.10 19.43
CA ASN A 78 -20.39 -15.18 19.11
C ASN A 78 -19.85 -15.39 17.69
N ALA A 79 -19.95 -16.59 17.14
CA ALA A 79 -19.59 -16.88 15.76
C ALA A 79 -20.59 -16.30 14.74
N GLY A 80 -21.84 -16.03 15.15
CA GLY A 80 -22.87 -15.50 14.24
C GLY A 80 -23.10 -16.37 13.02
N ASP A 81 -23.04 -15.77 11.83
CA ASP A 81 -23.29 -16.44 10.54
C ASP A 81 -22.02 -17.03 9.90
N LEU A 82 -20.91 -17.11 10.62
CA LEU A 82 -19.68 -17.72 10.09
C LEU A 82 -19.90 -19.18 9.66
N PRO A 83 -19.28 -19.65 8.56
CA PRO A 83 -19.35 -21.05 8.10
C PRO A 83 -18.54 -21.97 9.01
N LEU A 84 -19.02 -22.15 10.24
CA LEU A 84 -18.34 -22.80 11.35
C LEU A 84 -18.55 -24.32 11.39
N THR A 85 -17.44 -25.06 11.50
CA THR A 85 -17.41 -26.47 11.94
C THR A 85 -16.74 -26.52 13.32
N LEU A 86 -17.46 -26.97 14.34
CA LEU A 86 -16.97 -27.11 15.72
C LEU A 86 -16.65 -28.56 16.04
N HIS A 87 -15.40 -28.84 16.43
CA HIS A 87 -14.98 -30.11 17.04
C HIS A 87 -14.96 -29.99 18.57
N LYS A 88 -15.67 -30.88 19.22
CA LYS A 88 -15.85 -30.92 20.69
C LYS A 88 -14.80 -31.81 21.34
N ASN A 89 -13.53 -31.54 21.01
CA ASN A 89 -12.41 -32.39 21.40
C ASN A 89 -11.29 -31.51 22.00
N ALA A 90 -10.46 -32.12 22.83
CA ALA A 90 -9.16 -31.55 23.18
C ALA A 90 -8.10 -31.94 22.14
N ILE A 91 -7.06 -31.12 21.97
CA ILE A 91 -5.92 -31.50 21.14
C ILE A 91 -5.09 -32.57 21.84
N GLY A 92 -4.69 -33.59 21.08
CA GLY A 92 -3.84 -34.67 21.58
C GLY A 92 -2.98 -35.27 20.45
N SER A 93 -2.09 -36.19 20.84
CA SER A 93 -1.23 -36.91 19.90
C SER A 93 -1.99 -37.96 19.10
N LYS A 94 -3.15 -38.42 19.58
CA LYS A 94 -4.00 -39.42 18.93
C LYS A 94 -5.45 -39.07 19.11
N ASP A 95 -6.30 -39.65 18.26
CA ASP A 95 -7.75 -39.52 18.37
C ASP A 95 -8.34 -40.42 19.46
N ASN A 96 -9.43 -39.93 20.02
CA ASN A 96 -10.32 -40.68 20.93
C ASN A 96 -9.69 -41.18 22.22
N GLU A 97 -8.56 -40.63 22.65
CA GLU A 97 -8.03 -40.85 24.00
C GLU A 97 -8.89 -40.10 25.01
N ASP A 98 -9.11 -40.71 26.16
CA ASP A 98 -9.85 -40.10 27.27
C ASP A 98 -8.96 -39.08 27.98
N LEU A 99 -9.44 -37.87 28.12
CA LEU A 99 -8.76 -36.77 28.83
C LEU A 99 -9.73 -36.12 29.81
N LYS A 100 -9.31 -36.01 31.06
CA LYS A 100 -10.03 -35.25 32.06
C LYS A 100 -9.51 -33.81 32.08
N LEU A 101 -10.35 -32.87 31.68
CA LEU A 101 -10.06 -31.44 31.76
C LEU A 101 -10.58 -30.85 33.07
N GLU A 102 -9.73 -30.07 33.73
CA GLU A 102 -10.08 -29.27 34.89
C GLU A 102 -9.75 -27.81 34.57
N TRP A 103 -10.76 -26.98 34.33
CA TRP A 103 -10.60 -25.59 33.99
C TRP A 103 -11.55 -24.69 34.78
N SER A 104 -10.99 -23.81 35.61
CA SER A 104 -11.76 -22.95 36.50
C SER A 104 -12.70 -23.78 37.41
N CYS A 105 -14.02 -23.62 37.27
CA CYS A 105 -15.03 -24.39 37.97
C CYS A 105 -15.57 -25.60 37.20
N HIS A 106 -15.06 -25.85 36.00
CA HIS A 106 -15.51 -26.93 35.13
C HIS A 106 -14.57 -28.13 35.22
N THR A 107 -15.15 -29.31 35.27
CA THR A 107 -14.46 -30.60 35.14
C THR A 107 -15.25 -31.43 34.15
N GLU A 108 -14.62 -31.87 33.08
CA GLU A 108 -15.27 -32.62 32.02
C GLU A 108 -14.35 -33.71 31.47
N ASP A 109 -14.91 -34.89 31.22
CA ASP A 109 -14.23 -35.96 30.50
C ASP A 109 -14.45 -35.78 29.01
N VAL A 110 -13.38 -35.54 28.26
CA VAL A 110 -13.42 -35.24 26.82
C VAL A 110 -12.58 -36.23 26.02
N LYS A 111 -12.81 -36.31 24.73
CA LYS A 111 -11.98 -37.08 23.80
C LYS A 111 -10.97 -36.17 23.11
N THR A 112 -9.81 -36.72 22.83
CA THR A 112 -8.80 -36.00 22.04
C THR A 112 -9.06 -36.13 20.52
N ILE A 113 -8.50 -35.18 19.77
CA ILE A 113 -8.36 -35.21 18.32
C ILE A 113 -6.93 -34.79 17.92
N CYS A 114 -6.30 -35.50 16.99
CA CYS A 114 -4.99 -35.13 16.52
C CYS A 114 -5.07 -34.15 15.32
N PHE A 115 -3.98 -33.44 15.05
CA PHE A 115 -3.93 -32.42 14.01
C PHE A 115 -4.22 -33.00 12.61
N ASP A 116 -3.69 -34.17 12.29
CA ASP A 116 -3.94 -34.86 11.03
C ASP A 116 -5.44 -35.14 10.79
N SER A 117 -6.15 -35.54 11.84
CA SER A 117 -7.60 -35.78 11.77
C SER A 117 -8.39 -34.48 11.58
N ILE A 118 -7.96 -33.37 12.18
CA ILE A 118 -8.57 -32.07 11.93
C ILE A 118 -8.44 -31.71 10.44
N ILE A 119 -7.25 -31.85 9.88
CA ILE A 119 -6.98 -31.58 8.46
C ILE A 119 -7.85 -32.44 7.55
N LYS A 120 -7.85 -33.75 7.77
CA LYS A 120 -8.57 -34.73 6.93
C LYS A 120 -10.09 -34.59 7.03
N ASN A 121 -10.62 -34.54 8.24
CA ASN A 121 -12.06 -34.48 8.48
C ASN A 121 -12.72 -33.21 7.93
N ASN A 122 -11.95 -32.13 7.81
CA ASN A 122 -12.42 -30.84 7.28
C ASN A 122 -11.96 -30.58 5.84
N ASN A 123 -11.26 -31.54 5.20
CA ASN A 123 -10.70 -31.35 3.86
C ASN A 123 -9.88 -30.07 3.73
N LEU A 124 -9.00 -29.77 4.71
CA LEU A 124 -8.15 -28.59 4.70
C LEU A 124 -6.95 -28.85 3.80
N THR A 125 -6.90 -28.17 2.67
CA THR A 125 -5.74 -28.17 1.77
C THR A 125 -4.75 -27.06 2.10
N HIS A 126 -5.22 -26.02 2.77
CA HIS A 126 -4.44 -24.89 3.31
C HIS A 126 -5.20 -24.25 4.46
N ILE A 127 -4.51 -23.42 5.24
CA ILE A 127 -5.06 -22.55 6.29
C ILE A 127 -4.47 -21.17 6.07
N ASP A 128 -5.32 -20.17 5.89
CA ASP A 128 -4.88 -18.78 5.73
C ASP A 128 -4.55 -18.17 7.10
N TYR A 129 -5.37 -18.46 8.07
CA TYR A 129 -5.22 -17.93 9.43
C TYR A 129 -5.41 -19.01 10.50
N PHE A 130 -4.39 -19.21 11.31
CA PHE A 130 -4.40 -20.21 12.39
C PHE A 130 -4.20 -19.54 13.74
N LYS A 131 -5.28 -19.47 14.56
CA LYS A 131 -5.20 -19.08 15.96
C LYS A 131 -5.08 -20.34 16.81
N ILE A 132 -4.18 -20.32 17.80
CA ILE A 132 -4.00 -21.42 18.75
C ILE A 132 -3.80 -20.88 20.18
N ASP A 133 -4.56 -21.46 21.12
CA ASP A 133 -4.50 -21.14 22.53
C ASP A 133 -5.27 -22.25 23.29
N CYS A 134 -4.59 -23.31 23.66
CA CYS A 134 -5.23 -24.55 24.17
C CYS A 134 -4.50 -25.20 25.37
N GLU A 135 -3.90 -24.34 26.20
CA GLU A 135 -3.43 -24.70 27.56
C GLU A 135 -2.46 -25.89 27.60
N GLY A 136 -1.51 -25.91 26.64
CA GLY A 136 -0.47 -26.92 26.55
C GLY A 136 -0.68 -27.95 25.45
N GLY A 137 -1.81 -27.91 24.74
CA GLY A 137 -2.09 -28.73 23.55
C GLY A 137 -1.30 -28.29 22.31
N GLU A 138 -0.74 -27.09 22.29
CA GLU A 138 0.01 -26.51 21.19
C GLU A 138 1.15 -27.42 20.73
N TYR A 139 1.79 -28.09 21.68
CA TYR A 139 2.96 -28.93 21.44
C TYR A 139 2.67 -30.26 20.74
N PHE A 140 1.40 -30.67 20.63
CA PHE A 140 1.00 -31.84 19.83
C PHE A 140 0.89 -31.50 18.33
N ILE A 141 0.92 -30.22 17.99
CA ILE A 141 0.77 -29.73 16.62
C ILE A 141 2.15 -29.42 16.00
N PHE A 142 3.01 -28.69 16.73
CA PHE A 142 4.33 -28.29 16.22
C PHE A 142 5.38 -29.39 16.45
N THR A 143 5.22 -30.48 15.70
CA THR A 143 6.07 -31.67 15.76
C THR A 143 6.79 -31.92 14.44
N GLU A 144 7.83 -32.74 14.43
CA GLU A 144 8.51 -33.15 13.19
C GLU A 144 7.54 -33.78 12.16
N GLU A 145 6.46 -34.40 12.64
CA GLU A 145 5.45 -35.05 11.78
C GLU A 145 4.64 -34.02 10.97
N TYR A 146 4.30 -32.87 11.56
CA TYR A 146 3.38 -31.90 10.94
C TYR A 146 4.06 -30.62 10.45
N ILE A 147 5.29 -30.35 10.89
CA ILE A 147 5.94 -29.05 10.67
C ILE A 147 6.12 -28.71 9.18
N ASP A 148 6.42 -29.69 8.33
CA ASP A 148 6.58 -29.47 6.88
C ASP A 148 5.23 -29.17 6.23
N TRP A 149 4.16 -29.87 6.63
CA TRP A 149 2.81 -29.54 6.18
C TRP A 149 2.41 -28.12 6.62
N ILE A 150 2.67 -27.75 7.87
CA ILE A 150 2.42 -26.39 8.39
C ILE A 150 3.20 -25.36 7.57
N LYS A 151 4.48 -25.60 7.31
CA LYS A 151 5.34 -24.72 6.52
C LYS A 151 4.80 -24.46 5.11
N ASP A 152 4.27 -25.51 4.46
CA ASP A 152 3.82 -25.43 3.08
C ASP A 152 2.38 -24.91 2.92
N ASN A 153 1.51 -25.14 3.93
CA ASN A 153 0.07 -24.96 3.77
C ASN A 153 -0.57 -23.96 4.77
N VAL A 154 0.15 -23.45 5.78
CA VAL A 154 -0.38 -22.46 6.71
C VAL A 154 0.29 -21.12 6.46
N LYS A 155 -0.49 -20.06 6.19
CA LYS A 155 0.07 -18.75 5.87
C LYS A 155 0.46 -17.94 7.11
N TYR A 156 -0.41 -17.91 8.11
CA TYR A 156 -0.18 -17.14 9.32
C TYR A 156 -0.66 -17.90 10.55
N ILE A 157 0.15 -17.87 11.61
CA ILE A 157 -0.16 -18.51 12.89
C ILE A 157 0.05 -17.48 13.98
N VAL A 158 -0.90 -17.39 14.89
CA VAL A 158 -0.77 -16.64 16.13
C VAL A 158 -1.27 -17.47 17.29
N GLY A 159 -0.53 -17.51 18.36
CA GLY A 159 -0.95 -18.31 19.50
C GLY A 159 -0.30 -17.98 20.82
N GLU A 160 -1.00 -18.31 21.86
CA GLU A 160 -0.44 -18.38 23.20
C GLU A 160 0.20 -19.74 23.43
N PHE A 161 1.43 -19.72 23.94
CA PHE A 161 2.20 -20.92 24.25
C PHE A 161 2.50 -20.96 25.72
N HIS A 162 2.02 -22.02 26.37
CA HIS A 162 2.05 -22.16 27.82
C HIS A 162 3.36 -22.82 28.30
N LEU A 163 3.98 -22.22 29.29
CA LEU A 163 5.26 -22.64 29.88
C LEU A 163 5.11 -22.94 31.39
N ASN A 164 3.90 -23.38 31.79
CA ASN A 164 3.53 -23.51 33.20
C ASN A 164 4.17 -24.72 33.88
N THR A 165 4.50 -25.78 33.13
CA THR A 165 5.09 -27.00 33.66
C THR A 165 6.49 -27.26 33.07
N PRO A 166 7.33 -28.08 33.75
CA PRO A 166 8.62 -28.48 33.17
C PRO A 166 8.49 -29.18 31.82
N GLU A 167 7.42 -29.96 31.62
CA GLU A 167 7.14 -30.65 30.36
C GLU A 167 6.83 -29.69 29.27
N MET A 168 5.98 -28.67 29.49
CA MET A 168 5.65 -27.60 28.52
C MET A 168 6.90 -26.82 28.15
N LYS A 169 7.75 -26.44 29.14
CA LYS A 169 9.03 -25.76 28.90
C LYS A 169 9.95 -26.57 28.01
N SER A 170 10.05 -27.88 28.27
CA SER A 170 10.87 -28.79 27.45
C SER A 170 10.32 -28.93 26.04
N SER A 171 8.98 -29.00 25.90
CA SER A 171 8.32 -29.09 24.59
C SER A 171 8.47 -27.81 23.81
N PHE A 172 8.33 -26.65 24.43
CA PHE A 172 8.57 -25.37 23.81
C PHE A 172 9.99 -25.24 23.26
N LYS A 173 11.02 -25.62 24.02
CA LYS A 173 12.41 -25.60 23.54
C LYS A 173 12.58 -26.43 22.28
N LYS A 174 12.04 -27.65 22.25
CA LYS A 174 12.10 -28.52 21.06
C LYS A 174 11.38 -27.87 19.87
N MET A 175 10.20 -27.33 20.09
CA MET A 175 9.44 -26.61 19.06
C MET A 175 10.22 -25.38 18.55
N TYR A 176 10.80 -24.57 19.44
CA TYR A 176 11.59 -23.40 19.09
C TYR A 176 12.75 -23.76 18.17
N GLU A 177 13.53 -24.78 18.54
CA GLU A 177 14.63 -25.29 17.73
C GLU A 177 14.15 -25.85 16.39
N LEU A 178 13.00 -26.52 16.39
CA LEU A 178 12.38 -27.04 15.15
C LEU A 178 11.97 -25.89 14.22
N LEU A 179 11.32 -24.87 14.73
CA LEU A 179 10.93 -23.67 13.93
C LEU A 179 12.16 -22.97 13.35
N LYS A 180 13.25 -22.81 14.13
CA LYS A 180 14.52 -22.24 13.66
C LYS A 180 15.14 -23.12 12.58
N SER A 181 15.21 -24.44 12.77
CA SER A 181 15.82 -25.38 11.80
C SER A 181 15.07 -25.44 10.48
N LYS A 182 13.79 -25.18 10.49
CA LYS A 182 12.92 -25.11 9.32
C LYS A 182 12.78 -23.69 8.76
N GLU A 183 13.54 -22.74 9.26
CA GLU A 183 13.60 -21.34 8.79
C GLU A 183 12.22 -20.65 8.79
N PHE A 184 11.43 -20.83 9.85
CA PHE A 184 10.20 -20.06 10.03
C PHE A 184 10.53 -18.62 10.41
N ASN A 185 9.77 -17.68 9.86
CA ASN A 185 9.82 -16.28 10.29
C ASN A 185 8.83 -16.10 11.45
N PHE A 186 9.31 -15.82 12.65
CA PHE A 186 8.45 -15.64 13.83
C PHE A 186 8.97 -14.57 14.80
N THR A 187 8.04 -13.99 15.53
CA THR A 187 8.29 -13.06 16.63
C THR A 187 7.63 -13.56 17.90
N ILE A 188 8.22 -13.22 19.06
CA ILE A 188 7.72 -13.58 20.39
C ILE A 188 7.44 -12.31 21.16
N GLU A 189 6.27 -12.27 21.81
CA GLU A 189 5.87 -11.22 22.74
C GLU A 189 5.54 -11.82 24.10
N ASP A 190 5.64 -11.00 25.15
CA ASP A 190 5.05 -11.35 26.44
C ASP A 190 3.53 -11.12 26.41
N VAL A 191 2.82 -11.57 27.45
CA VAL A 191 1.36 -11.41 27.58
C VAL A 191 0.90 -9.95 27.66
N HIS A 192 1.82 -8.98 27.75
CA HIS A 192 1.52 -7.56 27.73
C HIS A 192 1.76 -6.91 26.37
N GLY A 193 2.20 -7.71 25.37
CA GLY A 193 2.48 -7.25 24.01
C GLY A 193 3.84 -6.59 23.82
N ASN A 194 4.79 -6.81 24.74
CA ASN A 194 6.16 -6.35 24.58
C ASN A 194 6.98 -7.36 23.78
N PRO A 195 7.73 -6.95 22.74
CA PRO A 195 8.57 -7.85 21.98
C PRO A 195 9.73 -8.38 22.83
N ILE A 196 9.94 -9.69 22.79
CA ILE A 196 10.96 -10.41 23.59
C ILE A 196 11.73 -11.44 22.76
N SER A 197 11.64 -11.41 21.43
CA SER A 197 12.33 -12.36 20.53
C SER A 197 13.84 -12.40 20.81
N ASP A 198 14.48 -11.24 20.92
CA ASP A 198 15.92 -11.13 21.16
C ASP A 198 16.35 -11.82 22.46
N LYS A 199 15.52 -11.76 23.52
CA LYS A 199 15.81 -12.43 24.79
C LYS A 199 15.84 -13.94 24.61
N PHE A 200 14.90 -14.50 23.83
CA PHE A 200 14.88 -15.94 23.57
C PHE A 200 16.03 -16.38 22.68
N GLU A 201 16.48 -15.54 21.76
CA GLU A 201 17.69 -15.78 20.95
C GLU A 201 18.97 -15.76 21.80
N GLU A 202 19.07 -14.84 22.76
CA GLU A 202 20.23 -14.72 23.66
C GLU A 202 20.31 -15.87 24.67
N ASN A 203 19.18 -16.24 25.28
CA ASN A 203 19.12 -17.31 26.29
C ASN A 203 17.76 -17.99 26.36
N LEU A 204 17.59 -19.05 25.57
CA LEU A 204 16.36 -19.83 25.51
C LEU A 204 16.02 -20.48 26.87
N ASP A 205 17.02 -21.00 27.58
CA ASP A 205 16.80 -21.74 28.83
C ASP A 205 16.28 -20.85 29.96
N ASP A 206 16.92 -19.72 30.20
CA ASP A 206 16.54 -18.80 31.26
C ASP A 206 15.17 -18.16 30.97
N ASN A 207 14.91 -17.78 29.70
CA ASN A 207 13.64 -17.18 29.34
C ASN A 207 12.47 -18.18 29.41
N CYS A 208 12.66 -19.45 29.05
CA CYS A 208 11.67 -20.49 29.30
C CYS A 208 11.41 -20.71 30.79
N GLN A 209 12.37 -20.44 31.68
CA GLN A 209 12.12 -20.51 33.13
C GLN A 209 11.40 -19.25 33.64
N PHE A 210 11.66 -18.10 33.06
CA PHE A 210 11.13 -16.82 33.51
C PHE A 210 9.65 -16.64 33.11
N TYR A 211 9.31 -16.89 31.84
CA TYR A 211 7.94 -16.72 31.34
C TYR A 211 7.09 -17.95 31.63
N GLN A 212 5.83 -17.74 32.00
CA GLN A 212 4.82 -18.79 32.15
C GLN A 212 3.97 -18.95 30.88
N GLN A 213 3.91 -17.90 30.09
CA GLN A 213 3.09 -17.81 28.88
C GLN A 213 3.69 -16.74 27.97
N ILE A 214 3.67 -16.98 26.67
CA ILE A 214 4.14 -16.07 25.63
C ILE A 214 3.20 -16.10 24.45
N VAL A 215 3.24 -15.06 23.63
CA VAL A 215 2.51 -14.99 22.36
C VAL A 215 3.51 -15.14 21.23
N LEU A 216 3.26 -16.12 20.35
CA LEU A 216 4.08 -16.39 19.18
C LEU A 216 3.30 -16.02 17.92
N TYR A 217 3.95 -15.24 17.04
CA TYR A 217 3.45 -14.87 15.71
C TYR A 217 4.37 -15.47 14.67
N ILE A 218 3.82 -16.34 13.82
CA ILE A 218 4.58 -16.95 12.70
C ILE A 218 3.98 -16.45 11.39
N ASP A 219 4.76 -15.71 10.62
CA ASP A 219 4.39 -15.28 9.28
C ASP A 219 5.08 -16.19 8.24
N ASN A 220 4.32 -17.16 7.75
CA ASN A 220 4.79 -18.17 6.81
C ASN A 220 4.33 -17.86 5.38
N ARG A 221 3.79 -16.67 5.15
CA ARG A 221 3.39 -16.25 3.82
C ARG A 221 4.63 -16.17 2.94
N LYS A 222 4.56 -16.83 1.80
CA LYS A 222 5.60 -16.68 0.78
C LYS A 222 5.54 -15.27 0.23
N VAL A 223 6.42 -14.41 0.72
CA VAL A 223 6.50 -13.03 0.24
C VAL A 223 6.95 -13.08 -1.22
N LYS A 224 6.07 -12.68 -2.13
CA LYS A 224 6.40 -12.63 -3.55
C LYS A 224 7.44 -11.54 -3.81
N LYS A 225 8.38 -11.85 -4.69
CA LYS A 225 9.41 -10.90 -5.12
C LYS A 225 8.89 -10.07 -6.28
N LEU A 226 8.84 -8.76 -6.09
CA LEU A 226 8.44 -7.79 -7.08
C LEU A 226 9.66 -6.97 -7.51
N LEU A 227 10.05 -7.10 -8.77
CA LEU A 227 11.13 -6.32 -9.37
C LEU A 227 10.56 -5.18 -10.21
N TYR A 228 10.79 -3.94 -9.77
CA TYR A 228 10.54 -2.77 -10.58
C TYR A 228 11.71 -2.45 -11.51
N ILE A 229 11.42 -2.08 -12.76
CA ILE A 229 12.39 -1.55 -13.71
C ILE A 229 11.95 -0.14 -14.08
N ALA A 230 12.71 0.87 -13.64
CA ALA A 230 12.46 2.27 -13.92
C ALA A 230 13.50 2.83 -14.90
N PRO A 231 13.11 3.58 -15.94
CA PRO A 231 14.06 4.22 -16.83
C PRO A 231 15.06 5.13 -16.12
N HIS A 232 14.59 5.89 -15.13
CA HIS A 232 15.39 6.74 -14.24
C HIS A 232 14.60 7.10 -12.98
N LEU A 233 15.29 7.59 -11.95
CA LEU A 233 14.68 8.03 -10.68
C LEU A 233 14.87 9.53 -10.39
N SER A 234 15.21 10.35 -11.37
CA SER A 234 15.59 11.74 -11.16
C SER A 234 14.39 12.62 -10.79
N THR A 235 13.60 13.05 -11.76
CA THR A 235 12.48 13.98 -11.57
C THR A 235 11.30 13.60 -12.45
N GLY A 236 10.11 14.12 -12.14
CA GLY A 236 8.89 13.87 -12.90
C GLY A 236 7.89 12.96 -12.21
N GLY A 237 6.83 12.65 -12.92
CA GLY A 237 5.70 11.88 -12.39
C GLY A 237 6.03 10.41 -12.10
N LEU A 238 6.81 9.76 -12.98
CA LEU A 238 7.13 8.33 -12.86
C LEU A 238 7.80 8.00 -11.51
N PRO A 239 8.93 8.62 -11.10
CA PRO A 239 9.57 8.24 -9.85
C PRO A 239 8.74 8.63 -8.62
N GLN A 240 7.90 9.65 -8.68
CA GLN A 240 6.96 9.97 -7.59
C GLN A 240 5.86 8.90 -7.46
N TYR A 241 5.28 8.48 -8.59
CA TYR A 241 4.29 7.42 -8.61
C TYR A 241 4.87 6.08 -8.14
N LEU A 242 6.08 5.74 -8.58
CA LEU A 242 6.81 4.56 -8.12
C LEU A 242 7.06 4.60 -6.60
N THR A 243 7.49 5.76 -6.05
CA THR A 243 7.64 5.93 -4.60
C THR A 243 6.35 5.54 -3.87
N LYS A 244 5.20 6.05 -4.34
CA LYS A 244 3.91 5.77 -3.71
C LYS A 244 3.51 4.30 -3.84
N LYS A 245 3.76 3.66 -4.98
CA LYS A 245 3.52 2.21 -5.15
C LYS A 245 4.38 1.38 -4.19
N ILE A 246 5.65 1.73 -4.03
CA ILE A 246 6.55 1.04 -3.10
C ILE A 246 6.05 1.20 -1.65
N GLU A 247 5.67 2.42 -1.23
CA GLU A 247 5.11 2.65 0.11
C GLU A 247 3.91 1.74 0.41
N LEU A 248 3.03 1.54 -0.57
CA LEU A 248 1.81 0.75 -0.41
C LEU A 248 2.06 -0.77 -0.43
N LEU A 249 3.14 -1.23 -1.06
CA LEU A 249 3.36 -2.66 -1.34
C LEU A 249 4.54 -3.26 -0.57
N LYS A 250 5.39 -2.46 0.07
CA LYS A 250 6.63 -2.91 0.73
C LYS A 250 6.41 -3.93 1.86
N ASP A 251 5.24 -3.91 2.50
CA ASP A 251 4.92 -4.82 3.59
C ASP A 251 4.30 -6.14 3.10
N GLU A 252 3.92 -6.22 1.81
CA GLU A 252 3.33 -7.40 1.18
C GLU A 252 4.27 -8.10 0.19
N TYR A 253 5.26 -7.37 -0.34
CA TYR A 253 6.20 -7.87 -1.34
C TYR A 253 7.65 -7.63 -0.94
N GLU A 254 8.52 -8.56 -1.27
CA GLU A 254 9.96 -8.33 -1.30
C GLU A 254 10.30 -7.49 -2.53
N ILE A 255 10.40 -6.17 -2.34
CA ILE A 255 10.60 -5.24 -3.45
C ILE A 255 12.08 -5.11 -3.80
N HIS A 256 12.38 -5.30 -5.07
CA HIS A 256 13.64 -4.99 -5.73
C HIS A 256 13.43 -3.89 -6.76
N LEU A 257 14.45 -3.07 -7.01
CA LEU A 257 14.37 -1.95 -7.94
C LEU A 257 15.62 -1.87 -8.80
N VAL A 258 15.41 -1.83 -10.12
CA VAL A 258 16.44 -1.53 -11.11
C VAL A 258 16.21 -0.13 -11.69
N GLU A 259 17.20 0.73 -11.60
CA GLU A 259 17.27 1.97 -12.34
C GLU A 259 18.07 1.73 -13.63
N TRP A 260 17.45 1.99 -14.80
CA TRP A 260 18.07 1.74 -16.09
C TRP A 260 19.27 2.65 -16.36
N VAL A 261 19.13 3.94 -16.02
CA VAL A 261 20.20 4.93 -16.13
C VAL A 261 20.09 5.99 -15.03
N ASP A 262 21.20 6.28 -14.36
CA ASP A 262 21.25 7.43 -13.45
C ASP A 262 21.51 8.72 -14.24
N VAL A 263 20.46 9.52 -14.41
CA VAL A 263 20.53 10.84 -15.07
C VAL A 263 20.56 11.99 -14.07
N THR A 264 20.70 11.72 -12.77
CA THR A 264 20.66 12.77 -11.74
C THR A 264 21.86 13.71 -11.80
N GLY A 265 23.00 13.21 -12.24
CA GLY A 265 24.25 13.95 -12.21
C GLY A 265 24.62 14.49 -10.82
N GLY A 266 24.05 13.88 -9.75
CA GLY A 266 24.21 14.31 -8.36
C GLY A 266 23.41 15.54 -7.96
N ARG A 267 22.51 16.06 -8.81
CA ARG A 267 21.73 17.29 -8.57
C ARG A 267 20.22 17.04 -8.44
N LEU A 268 19.64 16.20 -9.26
CA LEU A 268 18.19 15.92 -9.30
C LEU A 268 17.86 14.67 -8.47
N VAL A 269 18.17 14.72 -7.17
CA VAL A 269 18.20 13.53 -6.29
C VAL A 269 17.06 13.46 -5.29
N VAL A 270 16.20 14.49 -5.17
CA VAL A 270 15.17 14.55 -4.13
C VAL A 270 14.24 13.34 -4.20
N THR A 271 13.69 13.05 -5.38
CA THR A 271 12.78 11.90 -5.55
C THR A 271 13.52 10.57 -5.45
N LYS A 272 14.72 10.47 -6.04
CA LYS A 272 15.57 9.28 -5.90
C LYS A 272 15.84 8.94 -4.44
N ASN A 273 16.17 9.92 -3.60
CA ASN A 273 16.41 9.70 -2.18
C ASN A 273 15.16 9.22 -1.44
N LYS A 274 13.96 9.67 -1.82
CA LYS A 274 12.70 9.15 -1.26
C LYS A 274 12.50 7.67 -1.58
N VAL A 275 12.75 7.28 -2.83
CA VAL A 275 12.67 5.87 -3.25
C VAL A 275 13.69 5.02 -2.48
N LEU A 276 14.94 5.48 -2.39
CA LEU A 276 16.01 4.76 -1.72
C LEU A 276 15.79 4.61 -0.20
N ALA A 277 15.03 5.50 0.42
CA ALA A 277 14.63 5.36 1.81
C ALA A 277 13.63 4.20 2.05
N LEU A 278 12.98 3.71 1.00
CA LEU A 278 11.96 2.65 1.06
C LEU A 278 12.50 1.29 0.62
N VAL A 279 13.56 1.26 -0.20
CA VAL A 279 14.13 0.03 -0.76
C VAL A 279 15.50 -0.21 -0.11
N PRO A 280 15.74 -1.36 0.52
CA PRO A 280 17.06 -1.71 1.07
C PRO A 280 18.17 -1.63 0.03
N GLU A 281 19.36 -1.17 0.41
CA GLU A 281 20.49 -0.97 -0.50
C GLU A 281 20.86 -2.23 -1.30
N ASN A 282 20.79 -3.40 -0.68
CA ASN A 282 21.08 -4.69 -1.33
C ASN A 282 19.99 -5.16 -2.30
N ARG A 283 18.90 -4.41 -2.43
CA ARG A 283 17.78 -4.66 -3.37
C ARG A 283 17.63 -3.55 -4.41
N PHE A 284 18.54 -2.59 -4.43
CA PHE A 284 18.59 -1.51 -5.41
C PHE A 284 19.79 -1.69 -6.35
N TYR A 285 19.55 -1.55 -7.64
CA TYR A 285 20.54 -1.75 -8.70
C TYR A 285 20.48 -0.58 -9.69
N THR A 286 21.60 0.05 -9.99
CA THR A 286 21.74 0.98 -11.13
C THR A 286 22.57 0.30 -12.19
N LEU A 287 22.03 0.14 -13.40
CA LEU A 287 22.72 -0.55 -14.50
C LEU A 287 23.89 0.28 -15.03
N GLY A 288 25.02 -0.39 -15.23
CA GLY A 288 26.19 0.15 -15.89
C GLY A 288 26.01 0.38 -17.39
N GLU A 289 27.14 0.40 -18.14
CA GLU A 289 27.12 0.50 -19.60
C GLU A 289 26.52 -0.75 -20.25
N ASP A 290 26.86 -1.93 -19.72
CA ASP A 290 26.28 -3.19 -20.18
C ASP A 290 24.88 -3.39 -19.60
N LYS A 291 23.88 -3.09 -20.41
CA LYS A 291 22.48 -3.24 -20.03
C LYS A 291 22.00 -4.71 -19.95
N MET A 292 22.80 -5.67 -20.41
CA MET A 292 22.52 -7.10 -20.24
C MET A 292 22.56 -7.53 -18.76
N GLU A 293 23.24 -6.77 -17.89
CA GLU A 293 23.21 -6.95 -16.42
C GLU A 293 21.77 -7.09 -15.88
N LEU A 294 20.76 -6.50 -16.54
CA LEU A 294 19.36 -6.67 -16.15
C LEU A 294 18.95 -8.14 -16.11
N ILE A 295 19.34 -8.90 -17.12
CA ILE A 295 18.98 -10.33 -17.21
C ILE A 295 19.69 -11.13 -16.10
N ASP A 296 20.94 -10.81 -15.80
CA ASP A 296 21.69 -11.45 -14.72
C ASP A 296 21.07 -11.14 -13.34
N ILE A 297 20.63 -9.90 -13.13
CA ILE A 297 19.91 -9.48 -11.91
C ILE A 297 18.60 -10.27 -11.78
N ILE A 298 17.81 -10.39 -12.85
CA ILE A 298 16.56 -11.17 -12.86
C ILE A 298 16.83 -12.66 -12.51
N ASN A 299 17.85 -13.25 -13.13
CA ASN A 299 18.24 -14.65 -12.87
C ASN A 299 18.71 -14.86 -11.43
N LYS A 300 19.36 -13.87 -10.83
CA LYS A 300 19.81 -13.89 -9.43
C LYS A 300 18.66 -13.76 -8.45
N ILE A 301 17.76 -12.78 -8.68
CA ILE A 301 16.61 -12.47 -7.79
C ILE A 301 15.55 -13.56 -7.90
N LYS A 302 15.30 -14.05 -9.12
CA LYS A 302 14.17 -14.91 -9.48
C LYS A 302 12.85 -14.30 -9.02
N PRO A 303 12.46 -13.13 -9.56
CA PRO A 303 11.24 -12.46 -9.17
C PRO A 303 10.01 -13.27 -9.57
N ASP A 304 8.91 -13.13 -8.82
CA ASP A 304 7.60 -13.62 -9.22
C ASP A 304 6.93 -12.68 -10.21
N ILE A 305 7.19 -11.38 -10.05
CA ILE A 305 6.63 -10.31 -10.87
C ILE A 305 7.75 -9.35 -11.27
N VAL A 306 7.81 -9.01 -12.55
CA VAL A 306 8.59 -7.89 -13.07
C VAL A 306 7.64 -6.80 -13.52
N HIS A 307 7.83 -5.58 -13.01
CA HIS A 307 7.02 -4.43 -13.36
C HIS A 307 7.87 -3.39 -14.09
N SER A 308 7.67 -3.27 -15.41
CA SER A 308 8.29 -2.19 -16.21
C SER A 308 7.51 -0.90 -16.03
N GLU A 309 8.17 0.14 -15.53
CA GLU A 309 7.57 1.45 -15.27
C GLU A 309 7.57 2.37 -16.50
N GLU A 310 7.89 1.86 -17.65
CA GLU A 310 7.68 2.50 -18.94
C GLU A 310 7.74 1.46 -20.07
N ILE A 311 7.25 1.84 -21.22
CA ILE A 311 7.22 1.04 -22.44
C ILE A 311 8.65 0.69 -22.85
N PRO A 312 9.01 -0.60 -22.99
CA PRO A 312 10.39 -1.01 -23.30
C PRO A 312 10.87 -0.45 -24.64
N GLU A 313 9.98 -0.27 -25.60
CA GLU A 313 10.29 0.30 -26.93
C GLU A 313 10.90 1.70 -26.87
N PHE A 314 10.69 2.46 -25.78
CA PHE A 314 11.26 3.81 -25.64
C PHE A 314 12.73 3.83 -25.25
N TYR A 315 13.19 2.86 -24.45
CA TYR A 315 14.51 2.98 -23.84
C TYR A 315 15.34 1.69 -23.86
N MET A 316 14.70 0.54 -24.09
CA MET A 316 15.34 -0.76 -23.97
C MET A 316 15.78 -1.28 -25.35
N PRO A 317 17.04 -1.72 -25.54
CA PRO A 317 17.46 -2.41 -26.73
C PRO A 317 16.61 -3.66 -27.00
N ASN A 318 16.29 -3.90 -28.28
CA ASN A 318 15.43 -5.01 -28.69
C ASN A 318 15.90 -6.38 -28.15
N GLU A 319 17.20 -6.62 -28.13
CA GLU A 319 17.77 -7.90 -27.65
C GLU A 319 17.44 -8.15 -26.17
N ILE A 320 17.49 -7.09 -25.35
CA ILE A 320 17.18 -7.19 -23.92
C ILE A 320 15.68 -7.36 -23.73
N ALA A 321 14.88 -6.56 -24.43
CA ALA A 321 13.43 -6.67 -24.39
C ALA A 321 12.94 -8.06 -24.85
N GLN A 322 13.54 -8.66 -25.88
CA GLN A 322 13.24 -10.02 -26.30
C GLN A 322 13.49 -11.05 -25.21
N LYS A 323 14.60 -10.93 -24.46
CA LYS A 323 14.90 -11.83 -23.33
C LYS A 323 13.96 -11.60 -22.16
N LEU A 324 13.68 -10.34 -21.83
CA LEU A 324 12.78 -9.97 -20.74
C LEU A 324 11.35 -10.47 -20.98
N TYR A 325 10.84 -10.32 -22.21
CA TYR A 325 9.48 -10.72 -22.60
C TYR A 325 9.40 -12.13 -23.21
N ALA A 326 10.43 -12.96 -23.05
CA ALA A 326 10.45 -14.32 -23.56
C ALA A 326 9.26 -15.15 -23.06
N THR A 327 8.73 -16.04 -23.88
CA THR A 327 7.52 -16.82 -23.57
C THR A 327 7.75 -17.92 -22.53
N ASP A 328 8.99 -18.35 -22.34
CA ASP A 328 9.43 -19.36 -21.38
C ASP A 328 9.89 -18.78 -20.02
N ARG A 329 9.69 -17.46 -19.79
CA ARG A 329 10.01 -16.81 -18.51
C ARG A 329 9.23 -17.41 -17.35
N THR A 330 9.82 -17.39 -16.17
CA THR A 330 9.23 -17.93 -14.94
C THR A 330 8.45 -16.90 -14.11
N TYR A 331 8.44 -15.64 -14.52
CA TYR A 331 7.78 -14.52 -13.86
C TYR A 331 6.66 -13.93 -14.72
N LYS A 332 5.78 -13.19 -14.08
CA LYS A 332 4.77 -12.37 -14.76
C LYS A 332 5.29 -10.97 -15.02
N ILE A 333 4.89 -10.37 -16.16
CA ILE A 333 5.24 -8.99 -16.50
C ILE A 333 4.01 -8.10 -16.39
N VAL A 334 4.19 -7.00 -15.67
CA VAL A 334 3.29 -5.85 -15.66
C VAL A 334 4.00 -4.69 -16.35
N GLU A 335 3.27 -3.90 -17.11
CA GLU A 335 3.79 -2.71 -17.75
C GLU A 335 2.90 -1.50 -17.44
N THR A 336 3.51 -0.42 -16.97
CA THR A 336 2.88 0.90 -16.83
C THR A 336 3.49 1.83 -17.86
N SER A 337 2.68 2.61 -18.58
CA SER A 337 3.18 3.72 -19.40
C SER A 337 2.87 5.04 -18.71
N HIS A 338 3.86 5.91 -18.65
CA HIS A 338 3.74 7.30 -18.21
C HIS A 338 3.76 8.28 -19.39
N ASP A 339 3.84 7.77 -20.60
CA ASP A 339 3.81 8.55 -21.85
C ASP A 339 2.48 8.37 -22.58
N SER A 340 2.00 9.42 -23.21
CA SER A 340 0.77 9.43 -24.00
C SER A 340 1.04 9.69 -25.49
N SER A 341 2.30 9.75 -25.90
CA SER A 341 2.69 10.00 -27.30
C SER A 341 3.08 8.73 -28.06
N PHE A 342 3.12 7.58 -27.40
CA PHE A 342 3.51 6.31 -28.03
C PHE A 342 2.48 5.87 -29.07
N ASP A 343 2.99 5.58 -30.27
CA ASP A 343 2.19 4.99 -31.34
C ASP A 343 2.03 3.48 -31.09
N ILE A 344 0.82 3.07 -30.75
CA ILE A 344 0.48 1.69 -30.38
C ILE A 344 0.76 0.68 -31.50
N GLU A 345 0.76 1.09 -32.77
CA GLU A 345 1.11 0.22 -33.90
C GLU A 345 2.58 -0.21 -33.86
N GLN A 346 3.41 0.48 -33.10
CA GLN A 346 4.83 0.15 -32.89
C GLN A 346 5.06 -0.80 -31.71
N LYS A 347 4.01 -1.19 -30.95
CA LYS A 347 4.11 -2.13 -29.82
C LYS A 347 4.52 -3.52 -30.30
N ARG A 348 5.60 -4.04 -29.73
CA ARG A 348 6.22 -5.33 -30.10
C ARG A 348 6.34 -6.30 -28.94
N PHE A 349 6.48 -5.79 -27.72
CA PHE A 349 6.66 -6.59 -26.51
C PHE A 349 5.43 -6.45 -25.64
N PHE A 350 4.77 -7.56 -25.34
CA PHE A 350 3.48 -7.57 -24.69
C PHE A 350 3.58 -8.17 -23.28
N PRO A 351 3.15 -7.43 -22.23
CA PRO A 351 3.13 -7.91 -20.85
C PRO A 351 1.98 -8.89 -20.63
N ASP A 352 1.94 -9.52 -19.44
CA ASP A 352 0.76 -10.28 -18.99
C ASP A 352 -0.40 -9.34 -18.59
N LYS A 353 -0.10 -8.10 -18.17
CA LYS A 353 -1.09 -7.08 -17.81
C LYS A 353 -0.54 -5.67 -18.01
N PHE A 354 -1.40 -4.78 -18.52
CA PHE A 354 -1.14 -3.35 -18.51
C PHE A 354 -1.76 -2.68 -17.28
N MET A 355 -1.00 -1.75 -16.67
CA MET A 355 -1.46 -0.83 -15.66
C MET A 355 -1.34 0.60 -16.19
N PHE A 356 -2.45 1.23 -16.48
CA PHE A 356 -2.45 2.59 -17.02
C PHE A 356 -2.82 3.62 -15.95
N VAL A 357 -2.29 4.82 -16.10
CA VAL A 357 -2.53 5.93 -15.16
C VAL A 357 -3.69 6.82 -15.58
N SER A 358 -4.24 6.62 -16.79
CA SER A 358 -5.41 7.33 -17.30
C SER A 358 -6.34 6.44 -18.11
N GLN A 359 -7.64 6.76 -18.10
CA GLN A 359 -8.64 6.07 -18.92
C GLN A 359 -8.35 6.26 -20.41
N TRP A 360 -7.87 7.45 -20.81
CA TRP A 360 -7.49 7.72 -22.19
C TRP A 360 -6.46 6.71 -22.71
N GLN A 361 -5.45 6.33 -21.91
CA GLN A 361 -4.48 5.30 -22.32
C GLN A 361 -5.17 3.94 -22.51
N ILE A 362 -6.07 3.53 -21.62
CA ILE A 362 -6.83 2.29 -21.77
C ILE A 362 -7.57 2.26 -23.10
N ASP A 363 -8.20 3.38 -23.48
CA ASP A 363 -8.97 3.52 -24.71
C ASP A 363 -8.07 3.45 -25.96
N GLN A 364 -6.84 3.96 -25.88
CA GLN A 364 -5.85 3.81 -26.97
C GLN A 364 -5.46 2.34 -27.20
N TYR A 365 -5.38 1.54 -26.13
CA TYR A 365 -4.98 0.14 -26.17
C TYR A 365 -6.17 -0.83 -26.28
N LYS A 366 -7.40 -0.36 -26.58
CA LYS A 366 -8.64 -1.15 -26.58
C LYS A 366 -8.59 -2.42 -27.47
N ASP A 367 -7.88 -2.34 -28.60
CA ASP A 367 -7.81 -3.43 -29.58
C ASP A 367 -6.73 -4.48 -29.27
N ILE A 368 -5.95 -4.31 -28.21
CA ILE A 368 -5.00 -5.30 -27.72
C ILE A 368 -5.69 -6.23 -26.71
N ASP A 369 -5.71 -7.53 -26.97
CA ASP A 369 -6.32 -8.56 -26.10
C ASP A 369 -5.38 -8.95 -24.94
N ILE A 370 -5.08 -7.97 -24.07
CA ILE A 370 -4.33 -8.14 -22.82
C ILE A 370 -5.10 -7.44 -21.71
N PRO A 371 -5.20 -8.02 -20.52
CA PRO A 371 -5.84 -7.38 -19.37
C PRO A 371 -5.28 -5.99 -19.09
N LYS A 372 -6.17 -5.01 -18.89
CA LYS A 372 -5.85 -3.62 -18.61
C LYS A 372 -6.51 -3.20 -17.32
N VAL A 373 -5.82 -2.39 -16.53
CA VAL A 373 -6.38 -1.82 -15.31
C VAL A 373 -6.00 -0.35 -15.19
N LEU A 374 -6.95 0.46 -14.78
CA LEU A 374 -6.71 1.85 -14.41
C LEU A 374 -6.19 1.88 -12.97
N VAL A 375 -4.98 2.39 -12.79
CA VAL A 375 -4.37 2.61 -11.48
C VAL A 375 -3.92 4.05 -11.40
N GLU A 376 -4.79 4.88 -10.90
CA GLU A 376 -4.52 6.31 -10.75
C GLU A 376 -3.53 6.56 -9.61
N TYR A 377 -2.84 7.69 -9.67
CA TYR A 377 -1.99 8.13 -8.57
C TYR A 377 -2.83 8.29 -7.30
N PRO A 378 -2.51 7.58 -6.22
CA PRO A 378 -3.27 7.66 -4.97
C PRO A 378 -3.03 9.03 -4.31
N ILE A 379 -4.13 9.72 -4.02
CA ILE A 379 -4.12 10.99 -3.28
C ILE A 379 -4.76 10.77 -1.92
N GLU A 380 -4.26 11.45 -0.90
CA GLU A 380 -4.83 11.46 0.43
C GLU A 380 -5.55 12.80 0.65
N TYR A 381 -6.74 12.75 1.24
CA TYR A 381 -7.40 13.98 1.69
C TYR A 381 -6.56 14.58 2.82
N ILE A 382 -6.13 15.82 2.64
CA ILE A 382 -5.35 16.55 3.63
C ILE A 382 -6.23 17.69 4.12
N GLU A 383 -6.62 17.61 5.39
CA GLU A 383 -7.28 18.75 6.02
C GLU A 383 -6.37 19.97 5.90
N ARG A 384 -6.87 21.02 5.26
CA ARG A 384 -6.07 22.21 4.96
C ARG A 384 -5.65 22.88 6.27
N PRO A 385 -4.39 22.81 6.67
CA PRO A 385 -3.93 23.43 7.90
C PRO A 385 -3.97 24.96 7.78
N ASP A 386 -3.73 25.62 8.89
CA ASP A 386 -3.64 27.08 8.96
C ASP A 386 -2.71 27.64 7.86
N ARG A 387 -3.32 28.26 6.85
CA ARG A 387 -2.62 28.88 5.70
C ARG A 387 -1.53 29.85 6.18
N THR A 388 -1.78 30.58 7.26
CA THR A 388 -0.86 31.57 7.83
C THR A 388 0.47 30.94 8.20
N LYS A 389 0.45 29.76 8.85
CA LYS A 389 1.69 29.04 9.21
C LYS A 389 2.47 28.55 8.01
N ALA A 390 1.79 28.15 6.94
CA ALA A 390 2.45 27.72 5.72
C ALA A 390 3.11 28.90 4.99
N LEU A 391 2.43 30.06 4.94
CA LEU A 391 2.98 31.30 4.41
C LEU A 391 4.20 31.79 5.20
N GLU A 392 4.15 31.76 6.54
CA GLU A 392 5.28 32.09 7.40
C GLU A 392 6.51 31.22 7.11
N LYS A 393 6.32 29.89 6.96
CA LYS A 393 7.41 28.97 6.62
C LYS A 393 8.07 29.28 5.28
N LEU A 394 7.30 29.78 4.32
CA LEU A 394 7.79 30.18 3.01
C LEU A 394 8.28 31.63 2.98
N GLY A 395 8.06 32.43 4.05
CA GLY A 395 8.41 33.84 4.11
C GLY A 395 7.54 34.72 3.22
N LEU A 396 6.27 34.33 2.98
CA LEU A 396 5.34 35.00 2.08
C LEU A 396 4.40 35.95 2.80
N ASN A 397 3.94 36.99 2.10
CA ASN A 397 3.05 38.03 2.66
C ASN A 397 1.61 37.49 2.80
N PRO A 398 1.05 37.38 4.03
CA PRO A 398 -0.28 36.84 4.23
C PRO A 398 -1.42 37.74 3.70
N ASN A 399 -1.12 38.99 3.38
CA ASN A 399 -2.09 39.98 2.85
C ASN A 399 -2.15 40.01 1.32
N LYS A 400 -1.37 39.16 0.65
CA LYS A 400 -1.38 39.02 -0.80
C LYS A 400 -2.09 37.73 -1.21
N LYS A 401 -2.60 37.71 -2.44
CA LYS A 401 -3.04 36.50 -3.12
C LYS A 401 -1.85 35.82 -3.75
N HIS A 402 -1.82 34.49 -3.68
CA HIS A 402 -0.71 33.68 -4.16
C HIS A 402 -1.19 32.63 -5.15
N VAL A 403 -0.58 32.61 -6.35
CA VAL A 403 -0.89 31.67 -7.44
C VAL A 403 0.29 30.74 -7.65
N LEU A 404 0.02 29.44 -7.70
CA LEU A 404 1.03 28.38 -7.79
C LEU A 404 1.02 27.70 -9.17
N HIS A 405 2.21 27.47 -9.71
CA HIS A 405 2.46 26.53 -10.80
C HIS A 405 3.58 25.56 -10.37
N ILE A 406 3.39 24.26 -10.61
CA ILE A 406 4.42 23.25 -10.32
C ILE A 406 4.72 22.44 -11.58
N GLY A 407 6.00 22.33 -11.93
CA GLY A 407 6.45 21.48 -13.03
C GLY A 407 7.86 21.81 -13.51
N LEU A 408 8.48 20.83 -14.15
CA LEU A 408 9.75 21.01 -14.85
C LEU A 408 9.58 22.10 -15.91
N PHE A 409 10.56 23.02 -16.05
CA PHE A 409 10.52 24.08 -17.06
C PHE A 409 10.68 23.50 -18.47
N THR A 410 9.56 23.30 -19.14
CA THR A 410 9.48 22.79 -20.51
C THR A 410 8.40 23.49 -21.29
N SER A 411 8.51 23.50 -22.62
CA SER A 411 7.48 24.07 -23.49
C SER A 411 6.10 23.40 -23.30
N ARG A 412 6.06 22.12 -22.95
CA ARG A 412 4.83 21.39 -22.62
C ARG A 412 4.11 22.02 -21.43
N LYS A 413 4.85 22.30 -20.34
CA LYS A 413 4.31 22.88 -19.11
C LYS A 413 3.94 24.35 -19.24
N ASN A 414 4.43 25.02 -20.30
CA ASN A 414 4.04 26.35 -20.73
C ASN A 414 4.14 27.44 -19.65
N GLN A 415 5.25 27.47 -18.92
CA GLN A 415 5.53 28.54 -17.96
C GLN A 415 5.54 29.93 -18.60
N ALA A 416 5.77 30.02 -19.90
CA ALA A 416 5.70 31.28 -20.65
C ALA A 416 4.34 31.96 -20.45
N GLU A 417 3.25 31.23 -20.57
CA GLU A 417 1.89 31.76 -20.34
C GLU A 417 1.65 32.14 -18.89
N PHE A 418 2.15 31.34 -17.95
CA PHE A 418 2.09 31.66 -16.51
C PHE A 418 2.81 32.99 -16.21
N PHE A 419 3.93 33.26 -16.88
CA PHE A 419 4.65 34.53 -16.75
C PHE A 419 3.84 35.70 -17.34
N GLU A 420 3.11 35.49 -18.44
CA GLU A 420 2.21 36.53 -19.00
C GLU A 420 1.09 36.90 -18.00
N TYR A 421 0.45 35.91 -17.35
CA TYR A 421 -0.53 36.25 -16.31
C TYR A 421 0.08 37.03 -15.16
N ALA A 422 1.33 36.71 -14.76
CA ALA A 422 2.02 37.50 -13.74
C ALA A 422 2.21 38.96 -14.16
N ARG A 423 2.57 39.23 -15.44
CA ARG A 423 2.66 40.60 -16.00
C ARG A 423 1.31 41.31 -16.02
N MET A 424 0.24 40.60 -16.35
CA MET A 424 -1.11 41.15 -16.44
C MET A 424 -1.72 41.47 -15.04
N LEU A 425 -1.22 40.83 -13.98
CA LEU A 425 -1.76 40.89 -12.63
C LEU A 425 -0.68 41.27 -11.58
N PRO A 426 -0.14 42.50 -11.64
CA PRO A 426 1.05 42.88 -10.85
C PRO A 426 0.82 42.93 -9.35
N ASP A 427 -0.42 42.97 -8.87
CA ASP A 427 -0.78 42.99 -7.45
C ASP A 427 -0.85 41.60 -6.82
N ILE A 428 -0.80 40.54 -7.61
CA ILE A 428 -0.87 39.13 -7.21
C ILE A 428 0.54 38.53 -7.27
N GLU A 429 0.89 37.70 -6.29
CA GLU A 429 2.17 37.02 -6.21
C GLU A 429 2.09 35.65 -6.92
N PHE A 430 2.99 35.44 -7.87
CA PHE A 430 3.08 34.21 -8.64
C PHE A 430 4.28 33.37 -8.20
N HIS A 431 4.09 32.06 -8.06
CA HIS A 431 5.11 31.11 -7.61
C HIS A 431 5.23 29.95 -8.60
N SER A 432 6.39 29.80 -9.22
CA SER A 432 6.72 28.68 -10.07
C SER A 432 7.73 27.78 -9.38
N VAL A 433 7.33 26.52 -9.09
CA VAL A 433 8.17 25.52 -8.42
C VAL A 433 8.56 24.44 -9.43
N GLY A 434 9.85 24.17 -9.55
CA GLY A 434 10.35 23.10 -10.40
C GLY A 434 11.75 23.33 -10.93
N ASN A 435 12.32 22.26 -11.45
CA ASN A 435 13.68 22.23 -11.95
C ASN A 435 13.84 22.93 -13.31
N GLN A 436 15.02 23.47 -13.53
CA GLN A 436 15.51 23.99 -14.79
C GLN A 436 16.59 23.03 -15.32
N ALA A 437 16.15 22.00 -16.05
CA ALA A 437 17.09 21.02 -16.60
C ALA A 437 17.86 21.59 -17.80
N ASP A 438 19.13 21.21 -17.94
CA ASP A 438 20.05 21.78 -18.96
C ASP A 438 19.58 21.53 -20.41
N ASN A 439 18.94 20.38 -20.66
CA ASN A 439 18.38 20.03 -21.97
C ASN A 439 17.20 20.94 -22.42
N PHE A 440 16.59 21.69 -21.50
CA PHE A 440 15.53 22.66 -21.76
C PHE A 440 16.00 24.12 -21.59
N LYS A 441 17.32 24.36 -21.50
CA LYS A 441 17.89 25.68 -21.28
C LYS A 441 17.43 26.70 -22.35
N TRP A 442 17.29 26.26 -23.58
CA TRP A 442 16.77 27.06 -24.69
C TRP A 442 15.37 27.64 -24.46
N TYR A 443 14.55 26.99 -23.60
CA TYR A 443 13.20 27.40 -23.22
C TYR A 443 13.21 28.30 -21.98
N TRP A 444 13.83 27.83 -20.88
CA TRP A 444 13.71 28.51 -19.60
C TRP A 444 14.64 29.74 -19.46
N GLU A 445 15.80 29.76 -20.08
CA GLU A 445 16.78 30.85 -19.93
C GLU A 445 16.23 32.20 -20.42
N PRO A 446 15.59 32.32 -21.62
CA PRO A 446 14.96 33.55 -22.04
C PRO A 446 13.85 34.03 -21.12
N LEU A 447 13.02 33.11 -20.60
CA LEU A 447 11.93 33.43 -19.66
C LEU A 447 12.47 34.00 -18.35
N MET A 448 13.54 33.42 -17.82
CA MET A 448 14.16 33.90 -16.58
C MET A 448 14.84 35.23 -16.72
N ASN A 449 15.39 35.56 -17.91
CA ASN A 449 15.99 36.86 -18.19
C ASN A 449 14.96 38.00 -18.25
N ASP A 450 13.69 37.67 -18.54
CA ASP A 450 12.56 38.61 -18.62
C ASP A 450 11.47 38.29 -17.60
N LYS A 451 11.86 37.77 -16.44
CA LYS A 451 10.96 37.34 -15.36
C LYS A 451 10.24 38.54 -14.74
N PRO A 452 8.88 38.52 -14.57
CA PRO A 452 8.13 39.56 -13.87
C PRO A 452 8.57 39.72 -12.42
N ASP A 453 8.47 40.94 -11.87
CA ASP A 453 8.91 41.25 -10.51
C ASP A 453 8.06 40.54 -9.44
N ASN A 454 6.74 40.34 -9.70
CA ASN A 454 5.79 39.64 -8.84
C ASN A 454 5.80 38.12 -9.01
N LEU A 455 6.78 37.57 -9.73
CA LEU A 455 6.96 36.13 -9.90
C LEU A 455 8.22 35.66 -9.17
N THR A 456 8.06 34.69 -8.29
CA THR A 456 9.16 33.99 -7.63
C THR A 456 9.34 32.59 -8.21
N TRP A 457 10.56 32.32 -8.71
CA TRP A 457 10.93 30.96 -9.07
C TRP A 457 11.57 30.25 -7.87
N TRP A 458 11.06 29.06 -7.59
CA TRP A 458 11.58 28.15 -6.57
C TRP A 458 12.17 26.92 -7.28
N ASN A 459 13.40 26.61 -6.99
CA ASN A 459 14.03 25.40 -7.51
C ASN A 459 13.32 24.14 -6.97
N GLU A 460 13.88 22.95 -7.21
CA GLU A 460 13.38 21.71 -6.61
C GLU A 460 13.27 21.83 -5.09
N ARG A 461 12.11 21.45 -4.55
CA ARG A 461 11.77 21.60 -3.13
C ARG A 461 11.38 20.25 -2.52
N THR A 462 11.78 20.01 -1.28
CA THR A 462 11.34 18.86 -0.48
C THR A 462 10.05 19.13 0.29
N ASP A 463 9.71 20.40 0.47
CA ASP A 463 8.59 20.91 1.25
C ASP A 463 7.44 21.46 0.39
N VAL A 464 7.19 20.82 -0.76
CA VAL A 464 6.14 21.21 -1.73
C VAL A 464 4.75 21.29 -1.09
N ASN A 465 4.50 20.50 -0.05
CA ASN A 465 3.29 20.54 0.73
C ASN A 465 3.00 21.93 1.35
N ASN A 466 4.02 22.70 1.74
CA ASN A 466 3.82 24.07 2.25
C ASN A 466 3.27 24.99 1.16
N PHE A 467 3.64 24.77 -0.11
CA PHE A 467 3.09 25.53 -1.24
C PHE A 467 1.60 25.22 -1.43
N TYR A 468 1.23 23.94 -1.53
CA TYR A 468 -0.17 23.55 -1.67
C TYR A 468 -1.04 24.07 -0.49
N GLN A 469 -0.49 24.10 0.73
CA GLN A 469 -1.22 24.57 1.92
C GLN A 469 -1.42 26.09 1.94
N SER A 470 -0.54 26.87 1.31
CA SER A 470 -0.49 28.32 1.43
C SER A 470 -1.09 29.07 0.25
N MET A 471 -1.18 28.47 -0.93
CA MET A 471 -1.62 29.14 -2.15
C MET A 471 -3.14 29.29 -2.23
N ASP A 472 -3.59 30.31 -2.94
CA ASP A 472 -5.01 30.60 -3.16
C ASP A 472 -5.54 29.98 -4.45
N LEU A 473 -4.66 29.75 -5.42
CA LEU A 473 -5.00 29.15 -6.73
C LEU A 473 -3.85 28.30 -7.23
N PHE A 474 -4.15 27.14 -7.77
CA PHE A 474 -3.24 26.34 -8.59
C PHE A 474 -3.56 26.57 -10.07
N LEU A 475 -2.62 27.18 -10.80
CA LEU A 475 -2.77 27.50 -12.21
C LEU A 475 -1.85 26.62 -13.05
N PHE A 476 -2.43 25.68 -13.78
CA PHE A 476 -1.70 24.72 -14.59
C PHE A 476 -1.82 25.03 -16.08
N THR A 477 -0.86 25.76 -16.62
CA THR A 477 -0.85 26.26 -18.00
C THR A 477 -0.39 25.25 -19.04
N SER A 478 -0.16 23.98 -18.65
CA SER A 478 0.28 22.96 -19.59
C SER A 478 -0.74 22.75 -20.72
N ARG A 479 -0.28 22.79 -21.96
CA ARG A 479 -1.09 22.55 -23.15
C ARG A 479 -0.77 21.22 -23.82
N GLY A 480 0.40 20.63 -23.52
CA GLY A 480 0.97 19.56 -24.31
C GLY A 480 1.32 20.01 -25.72
N ASN A 481 1.81 19.12 -26.52
CA ASN A 481 2.02 19.30 -27.98
C ASN A 481 1.94 17.94 -28.68
N ALA A 482 2.04 17.91 -29.99
CA ALA A 482 1.87 16.67 -30.77
C ALA A 482 2.87 15.56 -30.41
N ASN A 483 4.06 15.92 -29.94
CA ASN A 483 5.17 14.99 -29.66
C ASN A 483 5.51 14.86 -28.17
N ASP A 484 4.86 15.64 -27.29
CA ASP A 484 5.12 15.67 -25.84
C ASP A 484 3.81 16.01 -25.10
N LYS A 485 2.91 15.04 -25.06
CA LYS A 485 1.59 15.16 -24.43
C LYS A 485 1.69 14.95 -22.92
N GLU A 486 0.77 15.58 -22.20
CA GLU A 486 0.49 15.17 -20.82
C GLU A 486 -0.17 13.79 -20.81
N THR A 487 -0.03 13.08 -19.68
CA THR A 487 -0.76 11.84 -19.47
C THR A 487 -1.82 12.06 -18.37
N MET A 488 -1.41 11.99 -17.11
CA MET A 488 -2.22 12.40 -15.96
C MET A 488 -1.29 13.16 -15.00
N PRO A 489 -1.29 14.50 -15.04
CA PRO A 489 -0.38 15.28 -14.21
C PRO A 489 -0.63 15.10 -12.72
N LEU A 490 0.32 14.55 -11.98
CA LEU A 490 0.21 14.29 -10.55
C LEU A 490 -0.07 15.56 -9.76
N VAL A 491 0.52 16.68 -10.17
CA VAL A 491 0.37 17.98 -9.50
C VAL A 491 -1.07 18.48 -9.44
N ILE A 492 -1.93 18.12 -10.42
CA ILE A 492 -3.37 18.39 -10.38
C ILE A 492 -4.03 17.59 -9.28
N ARG A 493 -3.71 16.30 -9.20
CA ARG A 493 -4.25 15.40 -8.16
C ARG A 493 -3.75 15.75 -6.76
N GLU A 494 -2.49 16.15 -6.65
CA GLU A 494 -1.92 16.66 -5.41
C GLU A 494 -2.64 17.95 -4.96
N ALA A 495 -2.88 18.90 -5.87
CA ALA A 495 -3.63 20.11 -5.57
C ALA A 495 -5.08 19.81 -5.12
N LEU A 496 -5.73 18.78 -5.71
CA LEU A 496 -7.04 18.29 -5.23
C LEU A 496 -6.99 17.80 -3.78
N SER A 497 -5.92 17.07 -3.39
CA SER A 497 -5.77 16.60 -1.99
C SER A 497 -5.75 17.74 -0.98
N TYR A 498 -5.22 18.90 -1.37
CA TYR A 498 -5.16 20.11 -0.54
C TYR A 498 -6.35 21.06 -0.72
N GLN A 499 -7.33 20.70 -1.54
CA GLN A 499 -8.55 21.47 -1.77
C GLN A 499 -8.27 22.89 -2.29
N ILE A 500 -7.29 23.03 -3.19
CA ILE A 500 -6.96 24.32 -3.80
C ILE A 500 -7.83 24.51 -5.05
N PRO A 501 -8.45 25.68 -5.26
CA PRO A 501 -9.05 26.02 -6.54
C PRO A 501 -8.06 25.86 -7.67
N GLN A 502 -8.47 25.30 -8.80
CA GLN A 502 -7.58 24.98 -9.92
C GLN A 502 -8.12 25.54 -11.23
N LEU A 503 -7.22 26.09 -12.03
CA LEU A 503 -7.45 26.44 -13.42
C LEU A 503 -6.47 25.69 -14.32
N LEU A 504 -6.98 24.94 -15.27
CA LEU A 504 -6.20 24.11 -16.20
C LEU A 504 -6.86 24.01 -17.57
N TYR A 505 -6.13 23.63 -18.60
CA TYR A 505 -6.73 23.33 -19.90
C TYR A 505 -7.38 21.96 -19.88
N ASN A 506 -8.57 21.83 -20.52
CA ASN A 506 -9.25 20.55 -20.71
C ASN A 506 -8.59 19.79 -21.87
N LEU A 507 -7.51 19.09 -21.59
CA LEU A 507 -6.73 18.39 -22.61
C LEU A 507 -7.36 17.02 -22.96
N GLU A 508 -7.17 16.57 -24.20
CA GLU A 508 -7.65 15.28 -24.72
C GLU A 508 -7.34 14.11 -23.77
N VAL A 509 -6.15 14.07 -23.20
CA VAL A 509 -5.65 12.97 -22.35
C VAL A 509 -6.40 12.80 -21.02
N TYR A 510 -7.10 13.81 -20.58
CA TYR A 510 -7.96 13.79 -19.39
C TYR A 510 -9.26 14.57 -19.60
N GLN A 511 -9.75 14.60 -20.85
CA GLN A 511 -10.93 15.34 -21.23
C GLN A 511 -12.13 15.00 -20.31
N ASN A 512 -12.70 16.04 -19.71
CA ASN A 512 -13.84 15.96 -18.80
C ASN A 512 -13.63 15.07 -17.55
N TYR A 513 -12.41 14.60 -17.32
CA TYR A 513 -12.10 13.76 -16.15
C TYR A 513 -12.34 14.50 -14.83
N PHE A 514 -12.08 15.81 -14.82
CA PHE A 514 -12.20 16.64 -13.62
C PHE A 514 -13.57 17.33 -13.47
N ASP A 515 -14.55 17.09 -14.34
CA ASP A 515 -15.87 17.75 -14.31
C ASP A 515 -16.67 17.48 -13.03
N SER A 516 -16.34 16.41 -12.31
CA SER A 516 -16.97 16.07 -11.03
C SER A 516 -16.39 16.83 -9.82
N TYR A 517 -15.37 17.67 -10.04
CA TYR A 517 -14.69 18.42 -8.97
C TYR A 517 -14.98 19.91 -9.10
N ASP A 518 -15.82 20.46 -8.22
CA ASP A 518 -16.21 21.88 -8.21
C ASP A 518 -15.02 22.85 -8.05
N SER A 519 -13.89 22.36 -7.51
CA SER A 519 -12.65 23.15 -7.37
C SER A 519 -11.83 23.27 -8.67
N VAL A 520 -12.23 22.58 -9.75
CA VAL A 520 -11.50 22.59 -11.03
C VAL A 520 -12.32 23.32 -12.09
N ASN A 521 -11.71 24.30 -12.74
CA ASN A 521 -12.27 25.02 -13.86
C ASN A 521 -11.29 25.03 -15.02
N TYR A 522 -11.81 25.26 -16.23
CA TYR A 522 -11.02 25.16 -17.43
C TYR A 522 -10.69 26.53 -18.03
N LEU A 523 -9.44 26.68 -18.43
CA LEU A 523 -8.95 27.83 -19.21
C LEU A 523 -9.47 27.74 -20.65
N THR A 524 -9.74 28.89 -21.25
CA THR A 524 -10.05 29.03 -22.67
C THR A 524 -8.75 29.11 -23.49
N PHE A 525 -8.63 28.26 -24.53
CA PHE A 525 -7.45 28.29 -25.41
C PHE A 525 -7.34 29.65 -26.13
N ASP A 526 -6.12 30.19 -26.21
CA ASP A 526 -5.73 31.39 -26.94
C ASP A 526 -6.50 32.68 -26.57
N ASN A 527 -7.04 32.74 -25.35
CA ASN A 527 -7.76 33.89 -24.81
C ASN A 527 -7.23 34.33 -23.43
N LEU A 528 -6.09 35.06 -23.46
CA LEU A 528 -5.43 35.52 -22.22
C LEU A 528 -6.29 36.47 -21.38
N GLU A 529 -7.12 37.32 -21.99
CA GLU A 529 -7.96 38.26 -21.25
C GLU A 529 -9.12 37.58 -20.55
N GLU A 530 -9.74 36.59 -21.17
CA GLU A 530 -10.77 35.77 -20.53
C GLU A 530 -10.16 34.96 -19.38
N ASN A 531 -9.02 34.31 -19.60
CA ASN A 531 -8.32 33.54 -18.58
C ASN A 531 -7.86 34.41 -17.39
N LYS A 532 -7.44 35.64 -17.64
CA LYS A 532 -7.15 36.61 -16.59
C LYS A 532 -8.37 36.87 -15.70
N ASN A 533 -9.55 37.02 -16.29
CA ASN A 533 -10.79 37.20 -15.54
C ASN A 533 -11.13 35.95 -14.72
N LEU A 534 -10.95 34.74 -15.28
CA LEU A 534 -11.13 33.49 -14.55
C LEU A 534 -10.15 33.37 -13.36
N ILE A 535 -8.91 33.84 -13.49
CA ILE A 535 -7.94 33.89 -12.39
C ILE A 535 -8.43 34.83 -11.28
N LEU A 536 -8.90 36.03 -11.61
CA LEU A 536 -9.43 37.00 -10.64
C LEU A 536 -10.66 36.44 -9.93
N GLU A 537 -11.60 35.84 -10.67
CA GLU A 537 -12.79 35.19 -10.11
C GLU A 537 -12.40 34.06 -9.14
N ALA A 538 -11.51 33.17 -9.53
CA ALA A 538 -11.04 32.08 -8.68
C ALA A 538 -10.33 32.57 -7.39
N LEU A 539 -9.74 33.76 -7.41
CA LEU A 539 -9.11 34.41 -6.26
C LEU A 539 -10.10 35.20 -5.39
N GLY A 540 -11.38 35.32 -5.83
CA GLY A 540 -12.38 36.15 -5.17
C GLY A 540 -12.12 37.65 -5.27
N GLU A 541 -11.42 38.09 -6.32
CA GLU A 541 -11.16 39.50 -6.66
C GLU A 541 -12.30 40.03 -7.57
N GLU A 542 -12.51 41.37 -7.59
CA GLU A 542 -13.51 41.98 -8.46
C GLU A 542 -13.15 41.78 -9.95
N THR A 543 -14.08 41.20 -10.69
CA THR A 543 -13.98 41.05 -12.15
C THR A 543 -14.74 42.17 -12.85
N THR A 544 -14.33 42.54 -14.05
CA THR A 544 -15.04 43.54 -14.90
C THR A 544 -16.26 42.96 -15.62
N ILE A 545 -16.65 41.72 -15.32
CA ILE A 545 -17.78 41.00 -15.93
C ILE A 545 -18.89 40.88 -14.90
N THR A 546 -20.11 41.28 -15.26
CA THR A 546 -21.32 41.13 -14.44
C THR A 546 -21.62 39.65 -14.19
N PRO A 547 -21.92 39.24 -12.95
CA PRO A 547 -22.07 37.83 -12.61
C PRO A 547 -23.44 37.30 -13.07
N GLU A 548 -23.45 36.31 -13.95
CA GLU A 548 -24.58 35.40 -14.12
C GLU A 548 -24.26 33.98 -13.65
N ASN A 549 -23.14 33.72 -12.99
CA ASN A 549 -22.84 32.40 -12.45
C ASN A 549 -22.47 32.46 -10.98
N GLU A 550 -23.18 31.64 -10.24
CA GLU A 550 -23.19 31.54 -8.79
C GLU A 550 -21.85 31.15 -8.16
N VAL A 551 -21.64 31.66 -6.98
CA VAL A 551 -20.61 31.40 -5.98
C VAL A 551 -20.14 29.94 -5.98
N PHE A 552 -18.83 29.75 -6.13
CA PHE A 552 -18.11 28.51 -5.86
C PHE A 552 -18.39 27.98 -4.44
N VAL A 553 -19.32 27.05 -4.32
CA VAL A 553 -19.47 26.24 -3.12
C VAL A 553 -18.65 24.98 -3.27
N ILE A 554 -17.57 24.92 -2.53
CA ILE A 554 -16.69 23.74 -2.43
C ILE A 554 -17.49 22.60 -1.79
N SER A 555 -18.10 21.70 -2.56
CA SER A 555 -18.94 20.63 -2.02
C SER A 555 -18.56 19.19 -2.40
N THR A 556 -17.65 18.97 -3.34
CA THR A 556 -17.24 17.61 -3.75
C THR A 556 -15.74 17.44 -3.80
N TYR A 557 -15.16 17.06 -2.67
CA TYR A 557 -13.78 16.59 -2.62
C TYR A 557 -13.70 15.07 -2.78
N PRO A 558 -12.58 14.51 -3.31
CA PRO A 558 -12.35 13.09 -3.20
C PRO A 558 -12.41 12.74 -1.71
N ASN A 559 -13.48 12.07 -1.31
CA ASN A 559 -13.61 11.62 0.06
C ASN A 559 -12.51 10.58 0.35
N SER A 560 -12.20 10.36 1.61
CA SER A 560 -11.22 9.35 2.03
C SER A 560 -11.50 7.97 1.43
N GLU A 561 -12.77 7.69 1.12
CA GLU A 561 -13.24 6.45 0.52
C GLU A 561 -12.78 6.28 -0.94
N SER A 562 -12.75 7.35 -1.76
CA SER A 562 -12.22 7.28 -3.14
C SER A 562 -10.70 7.04 -3.17
N VAL A 563 -9.98 7.61 -2.22
CA VAL A 563 -8.53 7.41 -2.04
C VAL A 563 -8.24 5.99 -1.57
N ILE A 564 -8.98 5.50 -0.58
CA ILE A 564 -8.87 4.12 -0.09
C ILE A 564 -9.18 3.15 -1.22
N ASN A 565 -10.19 3.40 -2.05
CA ASN A 565 -10.54 2.56 -3.18
C ASN A 565 -9.48 2.58 -4.28
N THR A 566 -8.83 3.71 -4.56
CA THR A 566 -7.72 3.78 -5.53
C THR A 566 -6.50 3.03 -5.01
N THR A 567 -6.18 3.17 -3.73
CA THR A 567 -5.11 2.42 -3.06
C THR A 567 -5.39 0.91 -3.09
N LYS A 568 -6.62 0.49 -2.74
CA LYS A 568 -7.04 -0.92 -2.82
C LYS A 568 -6.95 -1.46 -4.24
N LYS A 569 -7.40 -0.74 -5.26
CA LYS A 569 -7.28 -1.15 -6.66
C LYS A 569 -5.83 -1.35 -7.10
N CYS A 570 -4.90 -0.50 -6.65
CA CYS A 570 -3.48 -0.67 -6.91
C CYS A 570 -2.96 -1.98 -6.32
N ILE A 571 -3.24 -2.23 -5.05
CA ILE A 571 -2.85 -3.46 -4.33
C ILE A 571 -3.49 -4.69 -4.98
N GLU A 572 -4.80 -4.67 -5.24
CA GLU A 572 -5.54 -5.77 -5.85
C GLU A 572 -5.05 -6.08 -7.26
N SER A 573 -4.70 -5.05 -8.04
CA SER A 573 -4.17 -5.24 -9.39
C SER A 573 -2.85 -5.98 -9.40
N VAL A 574 -1.91 -5.59 -8.52
CA VAL A 574 -0.64 -6.30 -8.38
C VAL A 574 -0.86 -7.69 -7.81
N LYS A 575 -1.72 -7.85 -6.80
CA LYS A 575 -2.08 -9.17 -6.22
C LYS A 575 -2.73 -10.11 -7.25
N SER A 576 -3.57 -9.58 -8.16
CA SER A 576 -4.24 -10.39 -9.18
C SER A 576 -3.31 -10.97 -10.24
N ILE A 577 -2.11 -10.43 -10.40
CA ILE A 577 -1.09 -10.95 -11.33
C ILE A 577 -0.43 -12.19 -10.75
N GLY A 578 -0.36 -12.26 -9.45
CA GLY A 578 0.23 -13.38 -8.74
C GLY A 578 -0.74 -14.53 -8.44
N ARG A 579 -2.01 -14.41 -8.84
CA ARG A 579 -3.02 -15.47 -8.84
C ARG A 579 -3.18 -15.98 -10.27
#